data_c076eed9ee5d8a4fcf9c9e6664f90090
#
_entry.id   c076eed9ee5d8a4fcf9c9e6664f90090
#
_cell.length_a   1.000
_cell.length_b   1.000
_cell.length_c   1.000
_cell.angle_alpha   90.00
_cell.angle_beta   90.00
_cell.angle_gamma   90.00
#
_symmetry.space_group_name_H-M   'P 1'
#
loop_
_entity.id
_entity.type
_entity.pdbx_description
1 polymer ?
#
loop_
_entity_poly.entity_id
_entity_poly.type
_entity_poly.pdbx_seq_one_letter_code
_entity_poly.pdbx_strand_id
1 'polypeptide(L)'
;NKYGTEYVKVNKSAKKISLKKSKNSSAKTLTSIKTGKSYKLVNLYSDGWAKVKSGNKTGYTDKLSAMTAYYSFSNALTLNGVRARKYGSSKGYKASVYAQKFVGNRYVWGGTSLTRGTDCSGFTMSVYKKFGYRIPRTSREQSTYGKKVSFSHLAPGDLIFYTHGTGRVNHVAMYIGNGNIVHASNPKTGIKISKYNYSRPKCARRIAYK
;
A
#
# COMPACT_ATOMS: atom_id res chain seq x y z
N ASN A 1 17.05 13.47 9.58
CA ASN A 1 15.99 12.76 8.84
C ASN A 1 16.61 12.01 7.66
N LYS A 2 16.71 10.71 7.76
CA LYS A 2 17.44 9.81 6.84
C LYS A 2 16.82 9.71 5.42
N TYR A 3 15.69 10.39 5.16
CA TYR A 3 14.87 10.20 3.95
C TYR A 3 14.43 11.49 3.23
N GLY A 4 15.06 12.63 3.50
CA GLY A 4 14.74 13.90 2.86
C GLY A 4 13.44 14.55 3.38
N THR A 5 13.08 15.70 2.83
CA THR A 5 11.85 16.43 3.15
C THR A 5 10.70 15.87 2.29
N GLU A 6 9.60 15.51 2.95
CA GLU A 6 8.38 15.04 2.27
C GLU A 6 7.54 16.23 1.78
N TYR A 7 7.05 16.13 0.56
CA TYR A 7 6.18 17.13 -0.06
C TYR A 7 4.88 16.49 -0.55
N VAL A 8 3.84 17.30 -0.65
CA VAL A 8 2.58 16.96 -1.32
C VAL A 8 2.33 17.91 -2.47
N LYS A 9 1.75 17.40 -3.54
CA LYS A 9 1.28 18.16 -4.71
C LYS A 9 -0.22 17.94 -4.85
N VAL A 10 -0.98 19.01 -5.03
CA VAL A 10 -2.42 18.92 -5.27
C VAL A 10 -2.65 18.40 -6.69
N ASN A 11 -3.48 17.36 -6.83
CA ASN A 11 -3.79 16.72 -8.10
C ASN A 11 -4.57 17.68 -9.03
N LYS A 12 -4.47 17.46 -10.34
CA LYS A 12 -5.14 18.31 -11.34
C LYS A 12 -6.67 18.33 -11.20
N SER A 13 -7.26 17.25 -10.69
CA SER A 13 -8.70 17.13 -10.43
C SER A 13 -9.21 18.03 -9.29
N ALA A 14 -8.33 18.44 -8.39
CA ALA A 14 -8.68 19.30 -7.26
C ALA A 14 -8.11 20.71 -7.48
N LYS A 15 -8.95 21.68 -7.81
CA LYS A 15 -8.53 23.07 -8.07
C LYS A 15 -7.84 23.70 -6.84
N LYS A 16 -8.33 23.40 -5.65
CA LYS A 16 -7.87 23.98 -4.39
C LYS A 16 -8.22 23.08 -3.19
N ILE A 17 -7.36 23.03 -2.17
CA ILE A 17 -7.62 22.32 -0.91
C ILE A 17 -7.42 23.29 0.25
N SER A 18 -8.42 23.39 1.13
CA SER A 18 -8.35 24.22 2.34
C SER A 18 -7.52 23.55 3.44
N LEU A 19 -6.66 24.32 4.09
CA LEU A 19 -5.95 23.92 5.30
C LEU A 19 -6.66 24.52 6.53
N LYS A 20 -7.09 23.66 7.44
CA LYS A 20 -7.86 23.99 8.65
C LYS A 20 -6.93 24.25 9.83
N LYS A 21 -7.45 25.00 10.84
CA LYS A 21 -6.71 25.29 12.08
C LYS A 21 -6.46 24.03 12.93
N SER A 22 -7.38 23.08 12.90
CA SER A 22 -7.33 21.80 13.63
C SER A 22 -7.79 20.65 12.73
N LYS A 23 -7.67 19.39 13.21
CA LYS A 23 -8.17 18.18 12.53
C LYS A 23 -9.71 18.07 12.67
N ASN A 24 -10.40 19.07 12.18
CA ASN A 24 -11.86 19.14 12.15
C ASN A 24 -12.29 19.83 10.86
N SER A 25 -13.21 19.23 10.11
CA SER A 25 -13.72 19.76 8.84
C SER A 25 -14.44 21.09 8.99
N SER A 26 -15.08 21.33 10.14
CA SER A 26 -15.75 22.60 10.50
C SER A 26 -14.83 23.67 11.02
N ALA A 27 -13.54 23.34 11.30
CA ALA A 27 -12.57 24.31 11.83
C ALA A 27 -12.31 25.44 10.81
N LYS A 28 -11.95 26.63 11.34
CA LYS A 28 -11.59 27.81 10.52
C LYS A 28 -10.49 27.45 9.51
N THR A 29 -10.69 27.87 8.26
CA THR A 29 -9.67 27.76 7.20
C THR A 29 -8.58 28.79 7.43
N LEU A 30 -7.34 28.35 7.54
CA LEU A 30 -6.16 29.21 7.69
C LEU A 30 -5.62 29.70 6.36
N THR A 31 -5.60 28.81 5.38
CA THR A 31 -5.08 29.07 4.02
C THR A 31 -5.53 27.95 3.09
N SER A 32 -5.14 28.05 1.82
CA SER A 32 -5.40 27.00 0.83
C SER A 32 -4.15 26.66 0.06
N ILE A 33 -4.08 25.40 -0.38
CA ILE A 33 -3.06 24.90 -1.30
C ILE A 33 -3.69 24.67 -2.69
N LYS A 34 -2.96 25.03 -3.74
CA LYS A 34 -3.46 25.07 -5.13
C LYS A 34 -2.82 23.97 -5.97
N THR A 35 -3.53 23.57 -7.02
CA THR A 35 -3.05 22.63 -8.05
C THR A 35 -1.69 23.03 -8.60
N GLY A 36 -0.86 22.04 -8.89
CA GLY A 36 0.44 22.19 -9.55
C GLY A 36 1.57 22.66 -8.65
N LYS A 37 1.29 23.22 -7.47
CA LYS A 37 2.33 23.63 -6.50
C LYS A 37 2.63 22.51 -5.50
N SER A 38 3.86 22.53 -5.00
CA SER A 38 4.38 21.60 -3.99
C SER A 38 4.38 22.24 -2.60
N TYR A 39 4.00 21.46 -1.60
CA TYR A 39 3.88 21.93 -0.22
C TYR A 39 4.56 20.92 0.72
N LYS A 40 5.23 21.40 1.77
CA LYS A 40 5.90 20.50 2.73
C LYS A 40 4.86 19.70 3.52
N LEU A 41 4.97 18.38 3.49
CA LEU A 41 4.21 17.49 4.37
C LEU A 41 4.90 17.45 5.73
N VAL A 42 4.21 17.96 6.77
CA VAL A 42 4.74 18.01 8.14
C VAL A 42 4.44 16.73 8.90
N ASN A 43 3.21 16.21 8.75
CA ASN A 43 2.81 14.93 9.34
C ASN A 43 1.64 14.30 8.58
N LEU A 44 1.55 12.98 8.65
CA LEU A 44 0.41 12.20 8.18
C LEU A 44 -0.10 11.36 9.35
N TYR A 45 -1.36 11.58 9.71
CA TYR A 45 -2.00 10.94 10.87
C TYR A 45 -2.72 9.64 10.46
N SER A 46 -2.82 8.71 11.40
CA SER A 46 -3.50 7.43 11.19
C SER A 46 -5.02 7.57 10.96
N ASP A 47 -5.61 8.64 11.45
CA ASP A 47 -7.03 8.97 11.31
C ASP A 47 -7.40 9.58 9.94
N GLY A 48 -6.45 9.64 9.01
CA GLY A 48 -6.71 10.13 7.65
C GLY A 48 -6.44 11.62 7.44
N TRP A 49 -5.93 12.34 8.43
CA TRP A 49 -5.54 13.74 8.31
C TRP A 49 -4.08 13.91 7.92
N ALA A 50 -3.78 15.00 7.20
CA ALA A 50 -2.41 15.46 6.94
C ALA A 50 -2.21 16.87 7.49
N LYS A 51 -1.02 17.12 8.04
CA LYS A 51 -0.52 18.45 8.43
C LYS A 51 0.42 18.95 7.34
N VAL A 52 0.07 20.06 6.70
CA VAL A 52 0.78 20.59 5.52
C VAL A 52 1.20 22.03 5.78
N LYS A 53 2.43 22.40 5.38
CA LYS A 53 2.96 23.78 5.47
C LYS A 53 2.84 24.46 4.10
N SER A 54 2.21 25.63 4.09
CA SER A 54 2.06 26.54 2.94
C SER A 54 2.58 27.93 3.29
N GLY A 55 3.78 28.28 2.82
CA GLY A 55 4.48 29.47 3.26
C GLY A 55 4.75 29.42 4.77
N ASN A 56 4.36 30.46 5.49
CA ASN A 56 4.52 30.54 6.96
C ASN A 56 3.38 29.90 7.74
N LYS A 57 2.30 29.43 7.07
CA LYS A 57 1.14 28.80 7.70
C LYS A 57 1.23 27.29 7.65
N THR A 58 0.82 26.66 8.74
CA THR A 58 0.71 25.19 8.83
C THR A 58 -0.71 24.83 9.24
N GLY A 59 -1.36 23.98 8.48
CA GLY A 59 -2.74 23.59 8.72
C GLY A 59 -3.01 22.13 8.38
N TYR A 60 -4.24 21.70 8.60
CA TYR A 60 -4.69 20.32 8.50
C TYR A 60 -5.67 20.12 7.33
N THR A 61 -5.64 18.96 6.71
CA THR A 61 -6.62 18.56 5.70
C THR A 61 -6.87 17.06 5.72
N ASP A 62 -8.10 16.66 5.42
CA ASP A 62 -8.56 15.27 5.21
C ASP A 62 -8.61 14.88 3.72
N LYS A 63 -8.34 15.83 2.80
CA LYS A 63 -8.43 15.62 1.34
C LYS A 63 -7.22 14.88 0.78
N LEU A 64 -6.88 13.72 1.36
CA LEU A 64 -5.70 12.95 1.02
C LEU A 64 -5.75 12.36 -0.40
N SER A 65 -6.92 11.97 -0.88
CA SER A 65 -7.11 11.46 -2.25
C SER A 65 -6.85 12.50 -3.34
N ALA A 66 -6.98 13.79 -2.99
CA ALA A 66 -6.72 14.91 -3.89
C ALA A 66 -5.25 15.36 -3.92
N MET A 67 -4.36 14.64 -3.25
CA MET A 67 -2.93 14.95 -3.16
C MET A 67 -2.04 13.77 -3.50
N THR A 68 -0.90 14.05 -4.12
CA THR A 68 0.18 13.10 -4.35
C THR A 68 1.38 13.49 -3.50
N ALA A 69 1.88 12.58 -2.67
CA ALA A 69 3.09 12.79 -1.90
C ALA A 69 4.33 12.41 -2.71
N TYR A 70 5.42 13.14 -2.52
CA TYR A 70 6.71 12.83 -3.10
C TYR A 70 7.84 13.29 -2.18
N TYR A 71 8.99 12.65 -2.33
CA TYR A 71 10.22 13.12 -1.72
C TYR A 71 10.96 14.00 -2.72
N SER A 72 11.87 14.84 -2.25
CA SER A 72 12.75 15.66 -3.10
C SER A 72 13.67 14.83 -4.05
N PHE A 73 13.55 13.52 -4.03
CA PHE A 73 14.15 12.57 -4.95
C PHE A 73 13.08 11.98 -5.88
N SER A 74 12.81 12.62 -6.99
CA SER A 74 12.24 12.14 -8.27
C SER A 74 11.02 11.20 -8.34
N ASN A 75 10.48 10.63 -7.26
CA ASN A 75 9.36 9.70 -7.34
C ASN A 75 8.12 10.25 -6.64
N ALA A 76 7.14 10.72 -7.42
CA ALA A 76 5.80 11.03 -6.92
C ALA A 76 5.15 9.77 -6.34
N LEU A 77 4.74 9.82 -5.06
CA LEU A 77 4.04 8.75 -4.37
C LEU A 77 2.65 9.23 -3.99
N THR A 78 1.67 8.33 -4.08
CA THR A 78 0.39 8.57 -3.41
C THR A 78 0.61 8.66 -1.89
N LEU A 79 -0.29 9.30 -1.16
CA LEU A 79 -0.22 9.34 0.32
C LEU A 79 -0.22 7.95 0.95
N ASN A 80 -0.81 6.94 0.27
CA ASN A 80 -0.66 5.54 0.65
C ASN A 80 0.77 5.05 0.54
N GLY A 81 1.52 5.48 -0.46
CA GLY A 81 2.95 5.19 -0.57
C GLY A 81 3.77 5.81 0.56
N VAL A 82 3.42 7.02 1.03
CA VAL A 82 4.05 7.66 2.20
C VAL A 82 3.73 6.89 3.49
N ARG A 83 2.47 6.46 3.68
CA ARG A 83 2.08 5.58 4.81
C ARG A 83 2.83 4.25 4.78
N ALA A 84 2.96 3.65 3.61
CA ALA A 84 3.73 2.43 3.41
C ALA A 84 5.19 2.59 3.84
N ARG A 85 5.82 3.70 3.54
CA ARG A 85 7.19 3.98 3.98
C ARG A 85 7.31 4.20 5.48
N LYS A 86 6.33 4.83 6.13
CA LYS A 86 6.33 5.06 7.57
C LYS A 86 6.18 3.76 8.36
N TYR A 87 5.33 2.83 7.90
CA TYR A 87 4.97 1.61 8.62
C TYR A 87 5.51 0.32 7.99
N GLY A 88 5.97 0.37 6.73
CA GLY A 88 6.50 -0.76 5.96
C GLY A 88 7.95 -0.55 5.53
N SER A 89 8.26 -0.98 4.31
CA SER A 89 9.54 -0.73 3.67
C SER A 89 9.37 -0.23 2.23
N SER A 90 10.37 0.50 1.73
CA SER A 90 10.37 0.96 0.33
C SER A 90 10.34 -0.20 -0.67
N LYS A 91 10.98 -1.33 -0.36
CA LYS A 91 10.97 -2.54 -1.19
C LYS A 91 9.61 -3.23 -1.15
N GLY A 92 8.95 -3.33 0.02
CA GLY A 92 7.59 -3.85 0.14
C GLY A 92 6.58 -3.02 -0.65
N TYR A 93 6.66 -1.70 -0.55
CA TYR A 93 5.83 -0.81 -1.36
C TYR A 93 6.07 -1.01 -2.87
N LYS A 94 7.33 -1.03 -3.33
CA LYS A 94 7.67 -1.28 -4.73
C LYS A 94 7.15 -2.63 -5.21
N ALA A 95 7.24 -3.67 -4.37
CA ALA A 95 6.70 -4.99 -4.67
C ALA A 95 5.17 -4.94 -4.85
N SER A 96 4.45 -4.21 -3.98
CA SER A 96 3.00 -4.06 -4.10
C SER A 96 2.56 -3.32 -5.36
N VAL A 97 3.31 -2.28 -5.78
CA VAL A 97 3.06 -1.57 -7.04
C VAL A 97 3.37 -2.46 -8.25
N TYR A 98 4.46 -3.21 -8.20
CA TYR A 98 4.84 -4.15 -9.27
C TYR A 98 3.81 -5.27 -9.43
N ALA A 99 3.31 -5.82 -8.33
CA ALA A 99 2.29 -6.87 -8.33
C ALA A 99 1.01 -6.46 -9.08
N GLN A 100 0.60 -5.21 -8.96
CA GLN A 100 -0.61 -4.69 -9.60
C GLN A 100 -0.54 -4.66 -11.13
N LYS A 101 0.66 -4.67 -11.72
CA LYS A 101 0.86 -4.71 -13.18
C LYS A 101 0.36 -6.00 -13.83
N PHE A 102 0.14 -7.05 -13.05
CA PHE A 102 -0.25 -8.37 -13.53
C PHE A 102 -1.75 -8.67 -13.34
N VAL A 103 -2.52 -7.70 -12.87
CA VAL A 103 -3.98 -7.82 -12.77
C VAL A 103 -4.56 -8.13 -14.15
N GLY A 104 -5.46 -9.12 -14.21
CA GLY A 104 -6.03 -9.66 -15.45
C GLY A 104 -5.31 -10.89 -16.00
N ASN A 105 -4.08 -11.19 -15.58
CA ASN A 105 -3.38 -12.40 -16.01
C ASN A 105 -3.99 -13.66 -15.38
N ARG A 106 -3.86 -14.78 -16.08
CA ARG A 106 -4.51 -16.03 -15.72
C ARG A 106 -3.94 -16.69 -14.46
N TYR A 107 -4.80 -17.37 -13.74
CA TYR A 107 -4.42 -18.31 -12.69
C TYR A 107 -4.04 -19.66 -13.31
N VAL A 108 -2.95 -20.26 -12.85
CA VAL A 108 -2.55 -21.64 -13.18
C VAL A 108 -2.09 -22.30 -11.89
N TRP A 109 -2.73 -23.41 -11.51
CA TRP A 109 -2.34 -24.18 -10.34
C TRP A 109 -0.88 -24.69 -10.49
N GLY A 110 -0.07 -24.51 -9.44
CA GLY A 110 1.36 -24.83 -9.48
C GLY A 110 2.21 -23.83 -10.29
N GLY A 111 1.59 -22.90 -11.00
CA GLY A 111 2.29 -21.91 -11.82
C GLY A 111 3.05 -20.87 -11.00
N THR A 112 4.11 -20.33 -11.60
CA THR A 112 4.96 -19.25 -11.01
C THR A 112 5.25 -18.13 -11.99
N SER A 113 4.71 -18.17 -13.20
CA SER A 113 4.93 -17.14 -14.21
C SER A 113 3.92 -16.02 -14.06
N LEU A 114 4.39 -14.80 -13.78
CA LEU A 114 3.52 -13.63 -13.63
C LEU A 114 2.73 -13.28 -14.89
N THR A 115 3.19 -13.70 -16.09
CA THR A 115 2.56 -13.40 -17.38
C THR A 115 1.88 -14.60 -18.01
N ARG A 116 2.43 -15.82 -17.85
CA ARG A 116 1.90 -17.06 -18.45
C ARG A 116 0.98 -17.84 -17.53
N GLY A 117 0.90 -17.49 -16.25
CA GLY A 117 0.01 -18.07 -15.26
C GLY A 117 0.71 -18.46 -13.96
N THR A 118 0.04 -18.20 -12.86
CA THR A 118 0.54 -18.42 -11.50
C THR A 118 -0.59 -18.77 -10.54
N ASP A 119 -0.28 -19.53 -9.48
CA ASP A 119 -1.18 -19.67 -8.34
C ASP A 119 -0.91 -18.57 -7.30
N CYS A 120 -1.64 -18.57 -6.19
CA CYS A 120 -1.58 -17.52 -5.18
C CYS A 120 -0.19 -17.35 -4.56
N SER A 121 0.46 -18.43 -4.17
CA SER A 121 1.79 -18.41 -3.55
C SER A 121 2.93 -18.28 -4.56
N GLY A 122 2.77 -18.83 -5.76
CA GLY A 122 3.67 -18.60 -6.88
C GLY A 122 3.71 -17.13 -7.30
N PHE A 123 2.55 -16.45 -7.26
CA PHE A 123 2.43 -15.01 -7.52
C PHE A 123 3.27 -14.18 -6.52
N THR A 124 3.04 -14.35 -5.23
CA THR A 124 3.77 -13.62 -4.19
C THR A 124 5.27 -13.94 -4.21
N MET A 125 5.62 -15.22 -4.44
CA MET A 125 7.01 -15.66 -4.58
C MET A 125 7.71 -14.97 -5.76
N SER A 126 7.08 -14.95 -6.93
CA SER A 126 7.65 -14.37 -8.15
C SER A 126 7.74 -12.84 -8.08
N VAL A 127 6.76 -12.17 -7.45
CA VAL A 127 6.82 -10.74 -7.17
C VAL A 127 8.01 -10.44 -6.26
N TYR A 128 8.17 -11.13 -5.13
CA TYR A 128 9.26 -10.88 -4.20
C TYR A 128 10.64 -11.25 -4.75
N LYS A 129 10.73 -12.27 -5.61
CA LYS A 129 11.98 -12.64 -6.33
C LYS A 129 12.52 -11.45 -7.13
N LYS A 130 11.66 -10.64 -7.77
CA LYS A 130 12.06 -9.41 -8.52
C LYS A 130 12.77 -8.38 -7.63
N PHE A 131 12.52 -8.39 -6.32
CA PHE A 131 13.11 -7.46 -5.35
C PHE A 131 14.20 -8.09 -4.49
N GLY A 132 14.72 -9.28 -4.89
CA GLY A 132 15.82 -9.94 -4.23
C GLY A 132 15.43 -10.79 -3.01
N TYR A 133 14.14 -11.05 -2.79
CA TYR A 133 13.68 -11.92 -1.70
C TYR A 133 13.30 -13.30 -2.24
N ARG A 134 13.87 -14.34 -1.62
CA ARG A 134 13.46 -15.74 -1.83
C ARG A 134 12.54 -16.14 -0.69
N ILE A 135 11.27 -16.40 -1.01
CA ILE A 135 10.27 -16.88 -0.05
C ILE A 135 9.81 -18.29 -0.44
N PRO A 136 9.30 -19.08 0.51
CA PRO A 136 8.85 -20.44 0.25
C PRO A 136 7.81 -20.55 -0.86
N ARG A 137 7.69 -21.75 -1.44
CA ARG A 137 6.77 -21.99 -2.57
C ARG A 137 5.30 -21.98 -2.17
N THR A 138 4.96 -22.56 -1.03
CA THR A 138 3.56 -22.77 -0.65
C THR A 138 3.03 -21.65 0.26
N SER A 139 1.73 -21.36 0.17
CA SER A 139 1.09 -20.36 1.06
C SER A 139 1.23 -20.72 2.54
N ARG A 140 1.23 -22.01 2.85
CA ARG A 140 1.39 -22.51 4.23
C ARG A 140 2.76 -22.15 4.80
N GLU A 141 3.83 -22.44 4.07
CA GLU A 141 5.20 -22.08 4.48
C GLU A 141 5.41 -20.57 4.50
N GLN A 142 4.86 -19.84 3.51
CA GLN A 142 4.92 -18.37 3.52
C GLN A 142 4.22 -17.78 4.75
N SER A 143 3.20 -18.44 5.30
CA SER A 143 2.46 -17.94 6.47
C SER A 143 3.27 -17.97 7.77
N THR A 144 4.38 -18.69 7.77
CA THR A 144 5.33 -18.74 8.90
C THR A 144 6.62 -17.97 8.61
N TYR A 145 6.82 -17.52 7.36
CA TYR A 145 8.03 -16.85 6.91
C TYR A 145 7.95 -15.32 7.11
N GLY A 146 9.06 -14.69 7.48
CA GLY A 146 9.14 -13.24 7.70
C GLY A 146 8.58 -12.78 9.05
N LYS A 147 8.49 -11.46 9.26
CA LYS A 147 8.04 -10.85 10.50
C LYS A 147 6.51 -10.88 10.60
N LYS A 148 5.98 -11.36 11.72
CA LYS A 148 4.53 -11.28 12.03
C LYS A 148 4.07 -9.82 12.12
N VAL A 149 2.91 -9.51 11.54
CA VAL A 149 2.30 -8.17 11.52
C VAL A 149 0.85 -8.26 11.99
N SER A 150 0.44 -7.33 12.84
CA SER A 150 -0.98 -7.18 13.20
C SER A 150 -1.75 -6.52 12.05
N PHE A 151 -3.05 -6.80 11.94
CA PHE A 151 -3.89 -6.21 10.89
C PHE A 151 -4.01 -4.68 11.00
N SER A 152 -3.85 -4.13 12.21
CA SER A 152 -3.81 -2.67 12.45
C SER A 152 -2.54 -2.00 11.92
N HIS A 153 -1.45 -2.75 11.69
CA HIS A 153 -0.15 -2.26 11.21
C HIS A 153 0.22 -2.74 9.80
N LEU A 154 -0.79 -3.14 9.02
CA LEU A 154 -0.57 -3.53 7.63
C LEU A 154 0.04 -2.39 6.81
N ALA A 155 1.03 -2.73 5.99
CA ALA A 155 1.67 -1.85 5.03
C ALA A 155 1.72 -2.53 3.65
N PRO A 156 1.69 -1.78 2.54
CA PRO A 156 1.82 -2.35 1.20
C PRO A 156 3.05 -3.23 1.07
N GLY A 157 2.85 -4.42 0.49
CA GLY A 157 3.82 -5.50 0.43
C GLY A 157 3.65 -6.57 1.51
N ASP A 158 2.90 -6.33 2.60
CA ASP A 158 2.62 -7.38 3.56
C ASP A 158 1.80 -8.51 2.90
N LEU A 159 2.09 -9.74 3.27
CA LEU A 159 1.34 -10.92 2.83
C LEU A 159 0.25 -11.23 3.84
N ILE A 160 -0.97 -11.43 3.36
CA ILE A 160 -2.13 -11.82 4.17
C ILE A 160 -2.54 -13.23 3.78
N PHE A 161 -2.81 -14.06 4.78
CA PHE A 161 -3.08 -15.49 4.61
C PHE A 161 -4.50 -15.86 5.06
N TYR A 162 -5.12 -16.77 4.31
CA TYR A 162 -6.51 -17.19 4.51
C TYR A 162 -6.62 -18.71 4.58
N THR A 163 -7.68 -19.19 5.25
CA THR A 163 -7.99 -20.61 5.37
C THR A 163 -9.23 -21.01 4.59
N HIS A 164 -10.05 -20.05 4.18
CA HIS A 164 -11.37 -20.26 3.55
C HIS A 164 -12.22 -21.33 4.25
N GLY A 165 -12.21 -21.30 5.60
CA GLY A 165 -12.99 -22.23 6.42
C GLY A 165 -12.33 -23.58 6.71
N THR A 166 -11.21 -23.93 6.06
CA THR A 166 -10.56 -25.26 6.24
C THR A 166 -9.69 -25.38 7.49
N GLY A 167 -9.54 -24.31 8.27
CA GLY A 167 -8.62 -24.25 9.43
C GLY A 167 -7.13 -24.15 9.06
N ARG A 168 -6.73 -24.65 7.90
CA ARG A 168 -5.35 -24.63 7.38
C ARG A 168 -5.17 -23.54 6.32
N VAL A 169 -4.01 -22.85 6.32
CA VAL A 169 -3.71 -21.85 5.29
C VAL A 169 -3.70 -22.50 3.91
N ASN A 170 -4.55 -22.00 3.02
CA ASN A 170 -4.70 -22.46 1.65
C ASN A 170 -4.64 -21.32 0.61
N HIS A 171 -4.55 -20.05 1.05
CA HIS A 171 -4.46 -18.91 0.16
C HIS A 171 -3.60 -17.81 0.75
N VAL A 172 -2.99 -17.02 -0.16
CA VAL A 172 -2.18 -15.84 0.17
C VAL A 172 -2.45 -14.71 -0.81
N ALA A 173 -2.42 -13.48 -0.29
CA ALA A 173 -2.55 -12.25 -1.07
C ALA A 173 -1.53 -11.20 -0.60
N MET A 174 -1.19 -10.27 -1.46
CA MET A 174 -0.33 -9.13 -1.12
C MET A 174 -1.19 -7.89 -0.82
N TYR A 175 -0.98 -7.29 0.34
CA TYR A 175 -1.64 -6.03 0.70
C TYR A 175 -1.07 -4.87 -0.13
N ILE A 176 -1.95 -4.04 -0.70
CA ILE A 176 -1.59 -2.91 -1.57
C ILE A 176 -2.01 -1.54 -1.00
N GLY A 177 -2.51 -1.53 0.24
CA GLY A 177 -3.00 -0.32 0.90
C GLY A 177 -4.53 -0.14 0.78
N ASN A 178 -5.07 0.79 1.57
CA ASN A 178 -6.50 1.17 1.55
C ASN A 178 -7.48 0.01 1.73
N GLY A 179 -7.11 -1.00 2.53
CA GLY A 179 -7.95 -2.18 2.72
C GLY A 179 -8.00 -3.12 1.51
N ASN A 180 -7.12 -2.95 0.51
CA ASN A 180 -7.10 -3.76 -0.70
C ASN A 180 -5.90 -4.71 -0.74
N ILE A 181 -6.09 -5.82 -1.45
CA ILE A 181 -5.09 -6.83 -1.77
C ILE A 181 -5.03 -7.07 -3.27
N VAL A 182 -3.90 -7.55 -3.76
CA VAL A 182 -3.78 -8.17 -5.09
C VAL A 182 -3.39 -9.64 -4.91
N HIS A 183 -4.04 -10.54 -5.65
CA HIS A 183 -3.83 -11.98 -5.55
C HIS A 183 -4.19 -12.73 -6.84
N ALA A 184 -3.50 -13.84 -7.11
CA ALA A 184 -3.99 -14.84 -8.05
C ALA A 184 -5.10 -15.63 -7.35
N SER A 185 -6.35 -15.32 -7.70
CA SER A 185 -7.54 -15.74 -6.94
C SER A 185 -7.96 -17.19 -7.24
N ASN A 186 -8.35 -17.45 -8.46
CA ASN A 186 -8.80 -18.77 -8.94
C ASN A 186 -8.76 -18.81 -10.48
N PRO A 187 -8.97 -19.98 -11.12
CA PRO A 187 -8.94 -20.13 -12.58
C PRO A 187 -9.94 -19.26 -13.35
N LYS A 188 -11.11 -18.96 -12.76
CA LYS A 188 -12.15 -18.13 -13.42
C LYS A 188 -11.79 -16.65 -13.45
N THR A 189 -11.11 -16.14 -12.43
CA THR A 189 -10.90 -14.69 -12.26
C THR A 189 -9.44 -14.26 -12.41
N GLY A 190 -8.50 -15.19 -12.41
CA GLY A 190 -7.07 -14.86 -12.54
C GLY A 190 -6.53 -14.00 -11.40
N ILE A 191 -5.62 -13.12 -11.75
CA ILE A 191 -5.04 -12.13 -10.83
C ILE A 191 -5.97 -10.92 -10.76
N LYS A 192 -6.40 -10.56 -9.55
CA LYS A 192 -7.33 -9.43 -9.33
C LYS A 192 -7.05 -8.68 -8.03
N ILE A 193 -7.70 -7.52 -7.90
CA ILE A 193 -7.76 -6.76 -6.65
C ILE A 193 -9.06 -7.11 -5.91
N SER A 194 -8.97 -7.26 -4.58
CA SER A 194 -10.11 -7.50 -3.69
C SER A 194 -9.93 -6.72 -2.38
N LYS A 195 -10.98 -6.62 -1.56
CA LYS A 195 -10.85 -6.18 -0.16
C LYS A 195 -10.09 -7.24 0.64
N TYR A 196 -9.20 -6.83 1.56
CA TYR A 196 -8.43 -7.80 2.35
C TYR A 196 -9.30 -8.66 3.27
N ASN A 197 -10.48 -8.16 3.63
CA ASN A 197 -11.45 -8.85 4.49
C ASN A 197 -12.57 -9.55 3.69
N TYR A 198 -12.40 -9.79 2.37
CA TYR A 198 -13.35 -10.55 1.54
C TYR A 198 -13.57 -11.99 2.06
N SER A 199 -12.62 -12.48 2.80
CA SER A 199 -12.67 -13.67 3.64
C SER A 199 -11.95 -13.37 4.94
N ARG A 200 -12.26 -14.07 6.04
CA ARG A 200 -11.63 -13.86 7.34
C ARG A 200 -10.13 -14.16 7.25
N PRO A 201 -9.24 -13.16 7.41
CA PRO A 201 -7.81 -13.40 7.35
C PRO A 201 -7.32 -14.11 8.61
N LYS A 202 -6.36 -15.05 8.45
CA LYS A 202 -5.76 -15.81 9.57
C LYS A 202 -4.57 -15.09 10.21
N CYS A 203 -3.65 -14.61 9.37
CA CYS A 203 -2.45 -13.90 9.82
C CYS A 203 -1.86 -13.04 8.70
N ALA A 204 -0.89 -12.20 9.06
CA ALA A 204 -0.11 -11.43 8.09
C ALA A 204 1.39 -11.50 8.39
N ARG A 205 2.21 -11.40 7.32
CA ARG A 205 3.67 -11.43 7.36
C ARG A 205 4.29 -10.30 6.53
N ARG A 206 5.32 -9.68 7.05
CA ARG A 206 6.16 -8.71 6.33
C ARG A 206 7.44 -9.38 5.90
N ILE A 207 7.70 -9.37 4.59
CA ILE A 207 8.88 -9.97 3.98
C ILE A 207 10.01 -8.94 3.90
N ALA A 208 9.72 -7.76 3.39
CA ALA A 208 10.67 -6.67 3.22
C ALA A 208 10.61 -5.72 4.43
N TYR A 209 11.35 -6.00 5.50
CA TYR A 209 11.36 -5.21 6.74
C TYR A 209 12.72 -4.55 7.05
N LYS A 210 13.70 -4.65 6.13
CA LYS A 210 14.98 -3.93 6.17
C LYS A 210 15.17 -3.09 4.91
#